data_28551841e5229a56db4c014dd69106e9
#
_entry.id   28551841e5229a56db4c014dd69106e9
#
_cell.length_a   1.000
_cell.length_b   1.000
_cell.length_c   1.000
_cell.angle_alpha   90.00
_cell.angle_beta   90.00
_cell.angle_gamma   90.00
#
_symmetry.space_group_name_H-M   'P 1'
#
loop_
_entity.id
_entity.type
_entity.pdbx_description
1 polymer ?
#
loop_
_entity_poly.entity_id
_entity_poly.type
_entity_poly.pdbx_seq_one_letter_code
_entity_poly.pdbx_strand_id
1 'polypeptide(L)'
;ICDRNTLANARCVFTVSCGNHNGPSATFTDNDHIVFRDIINGFSAFRVLNIHTGEVVYGPIFGKESHCAENGQYPFSISEEFLDKNPDHPEIDICGIYLLDLKTGKIRRVADKKTVYDMVIKSGCTPNEYTTSMSHVQLNPSATKVMMRLSVANCPVFGALGCIDLETGKTHVIPDKPVHQLWFDDDTYMATRQYYDGSKIEMETSRIQRFTPNGECIETLGGIGNHIDGSPDRSYFVGDRAYPGYPADIFLYRRGETTPIATFGGQNFQNCTWKLQIHPNPTFSRDGKRIYFNHPVSENRTEACFVEIDDLLK
;
A
#
# COMPACT_ATOMS: atom_id res chain seq x y z
N ILE A 1 16.18 11.42 -3.18
CA ILE A 1 15.55 12.61 -2.62
C ILE A 1 15.78 13.77 -3.57
N CYS A 2 14.77 14.56 -3.82
CA CYS A 2 14.83 15.75 -4.67
C CYS A 2 13.90 16.85 -4.13
N ASP A 3 13.99 18.04 -4.68
CA ASP A 3 13.03 19.11 -4.40
C ASP A 3 11.64 18.73 -4.93
N ARG A 4 10.63 18.77 -4.06
CA ARG A 4 9.28 18.30 -4.40
C ARG A 4 8.57 19.17 -5.44
N ASN A 5 8.94 20.44 -5.59
CA ASN A 5 8.27 21.38 -6.46
C ASN A 5 8.81 21.34 -7.89
N THR A 6 10.10 21.10 -8.02
CA THR A 6 10.81 21.17 -9.30
C THR A 6 11.34 19.82 -9.76
N LEU A 7 11.36 18.80 -8.87
CA LEU A 7 12.08 17.54 -9.01
C LEU A 7 13.59 17.71 -9.28
N ALA A 8 14.10 18.93 -9.07
CA ALA A 8 15.52 19.27 -9.21
C ALA A 8 16.33 18.83 -7.98
N ASN A 9 17.66 19.01 -8.05
CA ASN A 9 18.57 18.73 -6.97
C ASN A 9 18.49 17.29 -6.43
N ALA A 10 18.23 16.34 -7.34
CA ALA A 10 18.16 14.93 -6.98
C ALA A 10 19.50 14.45 -6.44
N ARG A 11 19.47 13.80 -5.27
CA ARG A 11 20.64 13.15 -4.67
C ARG A 11 20.31 11.73 -4.23
N CYS A 12 21.24 10.82 -4.40
CA CYS A 12 21.15 9.50 -3.82
C CYS A 12 21.43 9.58 -2.31
N VAL A 13 20.54 9.06 -1.48
CA VAL A 13 20.73 8.97 -0.02
C VAL A 13 21.07 7.55 0.42
N PHE A 14 20.69 6.55 -0.37
CA PHE A 14 20.99 5.15 -0.13
C PHE A 14 20.83 4.34 -1.43
N THR A 15 21.57 3.25 -1.55
CA THR A 15 21.45 2.29 -2.65
C THR A 15 20.95 0.96 -2.11
N VAL A 16 19.89 0.43 -2.71
CA VAL A 16 19.27 -0.82 -2.30
C VAL A 16 19.36 -1.87 -3.39
N SER A 17 19.43 -3.14 -3.00
CA SER A 17 19.11 -4.26 -3.87
C SER A 17 17.62 -4.50 -3.76
N CYS A 18 16.84 -4.08 -4.75
CA CYS A 18 15.41 -4.37 -4.77
C CYS A 18 15.07 -5.34 -5.89
N GLY A 19 14.13 -6.23 -5.59
CA GLY A 19 13.52 -7.10 -6.58
C GLY A 19 12.61 -6.32 -7.53
N ASN A 20 12.08 -7.00 -8.51
CA ASN A 20 11.18 -6.46 -9.52
C ASN A 20 9.94 -5.74 -8.95
N HIS A 21 8.87 -5.76 -9.32
CA HIS A 21 7.51 -5.34 -9.00
C HIS A 21 7.36 -4.18 -7.98
N ASN A 22 7.93 -4.27 -6.78
CA ASN A 22 7.62 -3.33 -5.71
C ASN A 22 8.70 -2.27 -5.41
N GLY A 23 9.81 -2.26 -6.17
CA GLY A 23 10.88 -1.30 -5.95
C GLY A 23 11.32 -1.21 -4.48
N PRO A 24 11.86 -0.08 -4.03
CA PRO A 24 12.27 0.14 -2.64
C PRO A 24 11.10 0.44 -1.67
N SER A 25 9.87 0.57 -2.14
CA SER A 25 8.67 0.89 -1.31
C SER A 25 8.95 1.99 -0.27
N ALA A 26 9.60 3.07 -0.70
CA ALA A 26 10.04 4.12 0.21
C ALA A 26 8.86 4.98 0.68
N THR A 27 8.78 5.22 1.99
CA THR A 27 7.74 6.01 2.64
C THR A 27 8.39 7.01 3.62
N PHE A 28 8.00 8.28 3.55
CA PHE A 28 8.37 9.25 4.57
C PHE A 28 7.62 8.96 5.88
N THR A 29 8.36 8.85 6.97
CA THR A 29 7.80 8.68 8.32
C THR A 29 7.61 10.03 9.03
N ASP A 30 8.45 10.99 8.67
CA ASP A 30 8.41 12.39 9.08
C ASP A 30 9.18 13.25 8.06
N ASN A 31 9.56 14.47 8.42
CA ASN A 31 10.30 15.37 7.54
C ASN A 31 11.78 14.97 7.34
N ASP A 32 12.33 14.15 8.23
CA ASP A 32 13.75 13.84 8.31
C ASP A 32 14.07 12.38 8.01
N HIS A 33 13.05 11.49 8.02
CA HIS A 33 13.25 10.05 7.92
C HIS A 33 12.38 9.42 6.85
N ILE A 34 12.95 8.37 6.24
CA ILE A 34 12.23 7.45 5.35
C ILE A 34 12.40 6.01 5.84
N VAL A 35 11.34 5.22 5.69
CA VAL A 35 11.42 3.76 5.69
C VAL A 35 11.50 3.29 4.25
N PHE A 36 12.33 2.31 3.97
CA PHE A 36 12.43 1.71 2.63
C PHE A 36 12.75 0.23 2.73
N ARG A 37 12.36 -0.51 1.69
CA ARG A 37 12.68 -1.92 1.54
C ARG A 37 14.06 -2.11 0.92
N ASP A 38 14.77 -3.11 1.45
CA ASP A 38 16.01 -3.64 0.91
C ASP A 38 15.88 -5.17 0.72
N ILE A 39 16.68 -5.77 -0.13
CA ILE A 39 16.79 -7.22 -0.28
C ILE A 39 18.18 -7.64 0.17
N ILE A 40 18.25 -8.37 1.26
CA ILE A 40 19.49 -8.82 1.88
C ILE A 40 19.53 -10.34 1.83
N ASN A 41 20.51 -10.90 1.12
CA ASN A 41 20.63 -12.35 0.94
C ASN A 41 19.35 -13.03 0.42
N GLY A 42 18.60 -12.33 -0.44
CA GLY A 42 17.36 -12.83 -1.02
C GLY A 42 16.11 -12.62 -0.15
N PHE A 43 16.23 -12.09 1.05
CA PHE A 43 15.13 -11.81 1.95
C PHE A 43 14.77 -10.32 1.98
N SER A 44 13.48 -10.02 2.07
CA SER A 44 12.99 -8.66 2.29
C SER A 44 13.35 -8.20 3.69
N ALA A 45 13.89 -6.99 3.76
CA ALA A 45 14.16 -6.29 5.01
C ALA A 45 13.76 -4.82 4.83
N PHE A 46 13.51 -4.11 5.91
CA PHE A 46 13.33 -2.67 5.86
C PHE A 46 14.32 -1.95 6.78
N ARG A 47 14.59 -0.70 6.44
CA ARG A 47 15.47 0.19 7.18
C ARG A 47 14.80 1.54 7.35
N VAL A 48 15.10 2.22 8.45
CA VAL A 48 14.77 3.65 8.66
C VAL A 48 16.04 4.45 8.49
N LEU A 49 16.00 5.44 7.62
CA LEU A 49 17.14 6.28 7.26
C LEU A 49 16.84 7.75 7.56
N ASN A 50 17.82 8.46 8.13
CA ASN A 50 17.80 9.91 8.16
C ASN A 50 18.21 10.45 6.79
N ILE A 51 17.34 11.23 6.14
CA ILE A 51 17.58 11.72 4.78
C ILE A 51 18.65 12.80 4.68
N HIS A 52 18.99 13.49 5.78
CA HIS A 52 19.99 14.55 5.80
C HIS A 52 21.40 13.98 5.98
N THR A 53 21.56 13.03 6.90
CA THR A 53 22.87 12.44 7.21
C THR A 53 23.18 11.22 6.35
N GLY A 54 22.16 10.51 5.81
CA GLY A 54 22.31 9.24 5.12
C GLY A 54 22.54 8.05 6.08
N GLU A 55 22.40 8.26 7.37
CA GLU A 55 22.60 7.22 8.38
C GLU A 55 21.35 6.37 8.56
N VAL A 56 21.55 5.06 8.68
CA VAL A 56 20.48 4.12 9.06
C VAL A 56 20.25 4.23 10.57
N VAL A 57 19.04 4.62 10.94
CA VAL A 57 18.62 4.80 12.34
C VAL A 57 18.15 3.49 12.94
N TYR A 58 17.37 2.71 12.17
CA TYR A 58 16.88 1.39 12.57
C TYR A 58 16.99 0.38 11.44
N GLY A 59 17.21 -0.87 11.79
CA GLY A 59 17.26 -2.01 10.87
C GLY A 59 18.70 -2.36 10.44
N PRO A 60 18.85 -3.40 9.59
CA PRO A 60 17.78 -4.07 8.85
C PRO A 60 16.88 -4.92 9.76
N ILE A 61 15.57 -4.78 9.58
CA ILE A 61 14.58 -5.66 10.20
C ILE A 61 14.00 -6.52 9.07
N PHE A 62 14.15 -7.84 9.15
CA PHE A 62 13.65 -8.76 8.15
C PHE A 62 12.16 -9.02 8.36
N GLY A 63 11.37 -8.80 7.32
CA GLY A 63 9.93 -8.91 7.36
C GLY A 63 9.30 -8.35 6.10
N LYS A 64 7.97 -8.30 6.07
CA LYS A 64 7.21 -7.64 5.01
C LYS A 64 6.87 -6.22 5.45
N GLU A 65 7.32 -5.28 4.66
CA GLU A 65 7.14 -3.84 4.89
C GLU A 65 5.69 -3.39 4.73
N SER A 66 5.40 -2.23 5.31
CA SER A 66 4.20 -1.44 5.09
C SER A 66 4.43 -0.32 4.07
N HIS A 67 3.34 0.28 3.62
CA HIS A 67 3.35 1.46 2.74
C HIS A 67 3.09 2.77 3.48
N CYS A 68 2.90 2.74 4.79
CA CYS A 68 2.65 3.93 5.59
C CYS A 68 3.27 3.83 6.99
N ALA A 69 3.52 4.98 7.57
CA ALA A 69 3.83 5.15 8.98
C ALA A 69 2.86 6.20 9.54
N GLU A 70 2.23 5.90 10.66
CA GLU A 70 1.21 6.76 11.24
C GLU A 70 1.51 7.00 12.72
N ASN A 71 1.35 8.23 13.15
CA ASN A 71 1.55 8.65 14.55
C ASN A 71 2.86 8.12 15.19
N GLY A 72 3.96 8.15 14.42
CA GLY A 72 5.27 7.66 14.87
C GLY A 72 5.39 6.13 14.99
N GLN A 73 4.43 5.37 14.46
CA GLN A 73 4.44 3.91 14.44
C GLN A 73 4.56 3.40 13.00
N TYR A 74 5.40 2.39 12.77
CA TYR A 74 5.52 1.70 11.49
C TYR A 74 5.07 0.25 11.63
N PRO A 75 3.99 -0.18 10.95
CA PRO A 75 3.52 -1.55 11.01
C PRO A 75 4.31 -2.43 10.05
N PHE A 76 4.51 -3.69 10.41
CA PHE A 76 5.11 -4.70 9.53
C PHE A 76 4.64 -6.10 9.92
N SER A 77 4.87 -7.07 9.04
CA SER A 77 4.52 -8.46 9.34
C SER A 77 5.70 -9.39 9.24
N ILE A 78 5.67 -10.40 10.09
CA ILE A 78 6.66 -11.47 10.17
C ILE A 78 5.98 -12.79 9.80
N SER A 79 6.46 -13.43 8.75
CA SER A 79 6.16 -14.83 8.40
C SER A 79 7.30 -15.75 8.83
N GLU A 80 7.08 -17.07 8.77
CA GLU A 80 8.00 -18.08 9.29
C GLU A 80 9.44 -17.95 8.74
N GLU A 81 9.55 -17.54 7.47
CA GLU A 81 10.85 -17.35 6.79
C GLU A 81 11.75 -16.24 7.38
N PHE A 82 11.18 -15.37 8.24
CA PHE A 82 11.90 -14.24 8.84
C PHE A 82 12.25 -14.44 10.32
N LEU A 83 11.71 -15.46 10.99
CA LEU A 83 11.87 -15.62 12.44
C LEU A 83 13.34 -15.75 12.86
N ASP A 84 14.13 -16.50 12.11
CA ASP A 84 15.55 -16.74 12.38
C ASP A 84 16.47 -15.64 11.81
N LYS A 85 15.92 -14.62 11.16
CA LYS A 85 16.68 -13.54 10.51
C LYS A 85 16.87 -12.31 11.40
N ASN A 86 16.16 -12.23 12.52
CA ASN A 86 16.16 -11.09 13.42
C ASN A 86 16.79 -11.41 14.80
N PRO A 87 18.05 -11.89 14.86
CA PRO A 87 18.67 -12.31 16.14
C PRO A 87 18.83 -11.16 17.15
N ASP A 88 18.91 -9.91 16.65
CA ASP A 88 19.05 -8.72 17.49
C ASP A 88 17.70 -8.20 18.02
N HIS A 89 16.60 -8.86 17.64
CA HIS A 89 15.22 -8.49 17.99
C HIS A 89 14.48 -9.67 18.64
N PRO A 90 14.81 -10.03 19.90
CA PRO A 90 14.21 -11.18 20.57
C PRO A 90 12.69 -11.06 20.80
N GLU A 91 12.13 -9.86 20.68
CA GLU A 91 10.69 -9.60 20.67
C GLU A 91 9.98 -10.12 19.42
N ILE A 92 10.74 -10.42 18.34
CA ILE A 92 10.23 -11.07 17.12
C ILE A 92 10.40 -12.58 17.26
N ASP A 93 9.53 -13.18 18.05
CA ASP A 93 9.60 -14.57 18.46
C ASP A 93 8.58 -15.51 17.78
N ILE A 94 7.58 -14.95 17.11
CA ILE A 94 6.50 -15.69 16.42
C ILE A 94 5.98 -14.93 15.22
N CYS A 95 5.38 -15.64 14.25
CA CYS A 95 4.69 -15.03 13.13
C CYS A 95 3.56 -14.11 13.59
N GLY A 96 3.46 -12.92 12.98
CA GLY A 96 2.46 -11.96 13.40
C GLY A 96 2.63 -10.58 12.79
N ILE A 97 1.88 -9.65 13.33
CA ILE A 97 1.95 -8.23 13.04
C ILE A 97 2.63 -7.51 14.18
N TYR A 98 3.54 -6.65 13.83
CA TYR A 98 4.38 -5.88 14.74
C TYR A 98 4.31 -4.40 14.42
N LEU A 99 4.58 -3.57 15.42
CA LEU A 99 4.78 -2.14 15.28
C LEU A 99 6.18 -1.76 15.75
N LEU A 100 6.89 -1.00 14.94
CA LEU A 100 8.11 -0.31 15.31
C LEU A 100 7.76 1.11 15.75
N ASP A 101 8.06 1.46 16.98
CA ASP A 101 8.02 2.84 17.46
C ASP A 101 9.24 3.60 16.90
N LEU A 102 8.99 4.52 15.99
CA LEU A 102 10.04 5.23 15.25
C LEU A 102 10.84 6.22 16.10
N LYS A 103 10.31 6.60 17.27
CA LYS A 103 11.00 7.48 18.22
C LYS A 103 11.96 6.71 19.12
N THR A 104 11.58 5.51 19.55
CA THR A 104 12.32 4.75 20.56
C THR A 104 13.03 3.51 20.01
N GLY A 105 12.70 3.10 18.78
CA GLY A 105 13.18 1.85 18.18
C GLY A 105 12.56 0.59 18.79
N LYS A 106 11.59 0.72 19.72
CA LYS A 106 10.96 -0.44 20.34
C LYS A 106 10.00 -1.12 19.38
N ILE A 107 10.07 -2.44 19.36
CA ILE A 107 9.16 -3.29 18.59
C ILE A 107 8.17 -3.93 19.55
N ARG A 108 6.89 -3.95 19.16
CA ARG A 108 5.86 -4.69 19.91
C ARG A 108 4.98 -5.49 18.96
N ARG A 109 4.59 -6.68 19.36
CA ARG A 109 3.62 -7.51 18.64
C ARG A 109 2.20 -7.02 18.94
N VAL A 110 1.36 -6.94 17.91
CA VAL A 110 -0.06 -6.56 18.02
C VAL A 110 -1.00 -7.71 17.67
N ALA A 111 -0.57 -8.65 16.86
CA ALA A 111 -1.30 -9.88 16.56
C ALA A 111 -0.32 -11.02 16.28
N ASP A 112 -0.64 -12.20 16.75
CA ASP A 112 0.10 -13.43 16.46
C ASP A 112 -0.65 -14.32 15.47
N LYS A 113 -0.02 -15.42 15.08
CA LYS A 113 -0.58 -16.43 14.18
C LYS A 113 -1.95 -16.93 14.65
N LYS A 114 -2.10 -17.17 15.96
CA LYS A 114 -3.36 -17.66 16.53
C LYS A 114 -4.48 -16.64 16.39
N THR A 115 -4.20 -15.37 16.69
CA THR A 115 -5.14 -14.26 16.52
C THR A 115 -5.66 -14.17 15.10
N VAL A 116 -4.76 -14.29 14.10
CA VAL A 116 -5.13 -14.24 12.68
C VAL A 116 -5.99 -15.44 12.28
N TYR A 117 -5.67 -16.66 12.75
CA TYR A 117 -6.50 -17.84 12.51
C TYR A 117 -7.89 -17.70 13.10
N ASP A 118 -7.97 -17.30 14.37
CA ASP A 118 -9.23 -17.14 15.10
C ASP A 118 -10.14 -16.11 14.42
N MET A 119 -9.58 -14.99 13.94
CA MET A 119 -10.38 -13.97 13.25
C MET A 119 -10.91 -14.47 11.91
N VAL A 120 -10.14 -15.24 11.16
CA VAL A 120 -10.57 -15.83 9.88
C VAL A 120 -11.71 -16.84 10.10
N ILE A 121 -11.57 -17.76 11.05
CA ILE A 121 -12.59 -18.75 11.39
C ILE A 121 -13.88 -18.07 11.88
N LYS A 122 -13.74 -17.06 12.76
CA LYS A 122 -14.87 -16.32 13.33
C LYS A 122 -15.70 -15.57 12.30
N SER A 123 -15.10 -15.19 11.18
CA SER A 123 -15.78 -14.52 10.06
C SER A 123 -16.49 -15.50 9.10
N GLY A 124 -16.39 -16.81 9.32
CA GLY A 124 -16.91 -17.84 8.41
C GLY A 124 -16.02 -18.11 7.21
N CYS A 125 -14.83 -17.53 7.15
CA CYS A 125 -13.82 -17.84 6.15
C CYS A 125 -13.09 -19.15 6.47
N THR A 126 -12.55 -19.81 5.44
CA THR A 126 -11.76 -21.03 5.60
C THR A 126 -10.27 -20.67 5.55
N PRO A 127 -9.53 -20.91 6.63
CA PRO A 127 -8.07 -20.76 6.60
C PRO A 127 -7.44 -21.70 5.56
N ASN A 128 -6.36 -21.28 4.94
CA ASN A 128 -5.49 -22.14 4.13
C ASN A 128 -4.06 -22.15 4.74
N GLU A 129 -3.15 -22.86 4.11
CA GLU A 129 -1.75 -22.95 4.57
C GLU A 129 -1.03 -21.58 4.66
N TYR A 130 -1.51 -20.61 3.87
CA TYR A 130 -0.96 -19.25 3.81
C TYR A 130 -1.79 -18.23 4.61
N THR A 131 -2.76 -18.64 5.40
CA THR A 131 -3.64 -17.71 6.16
C THR A 131 -2.85 -16.71 7.00
N THR A 132 -1.72 -17.12 7.55
CA THR A 132 -0.83 -16.25 8.34
C THR A 132 0.15 -15.45 7.49
N SER A 133 0.11 -15.58 6.16
CA SER A 133 0.86 -14.70 5.27
C SER A 133 0.13 -13.37 5.16
N MET A 134 0.47 -12.45 6.04
CA MET A 134 -0.07 -11.10 6.08
C MET A 134 0.76 -10.18 5.21
N SER A 135 0.09 -9.33 4.44
CA SER A 135 0.77 -8.31 3.61
C SER A 135 -0.04 -7.02 3.58
N HIS A 136 0.54 -5.96 3.04
CA HIS A 136 -0.11 -4.64 2.93
C HIS A 136 -0.67 -4.19 4.27
N VAL A 137 0.11 -4.38 5.33
CA VAL A 137 -0.26 -3.96 6.69
C VAL A 137 -0.25 -2.44 6.74
N GLN A 138 -1.33 -1.84 7.24
CA GLN A 138 -1.50 -0.40 7.29
C GLN A 138 -2.15 0.00 8.61
N LEU A 139 -1.66 1.08 9.21
CA LEU A 139 -2.32 1.75 10.33
C LEU A 139 -3.30 2.80 9.80
N ASN A 140 -4.42 3.02 10.53
CA ASN A 140 -5.23 4.22 10.36
C ASN A 140 -4.49 5.47 10.87
N PRO A 141 -4.90 6.70 10.50
CA PRO A 141 -4.19 7.91 10.85
C PRO A 141 -3.89 8.09 12.34
N SER A 142 -4.80 7.68 13.22
CA SER A 142 -4.60 7.72 14.68
C SER A 142 -3.75 6.57 15.24
N ALA A 143 -3.34 5.59 14.42
CA ALA A 143 -2.63 4.37 14.80
C ALA A 143 -3.37 3.51 15.84
N THR A 144 -4.70 3.55 15.84
CA THR A 144 -5.57 2.76 16.72
C THR A 144 -6.12 1.50 16.07
N LYS A 145 -6.03 1.38 14.74
CA LYS A 145 -6.48 0.21 13.98
C LYS A 145 -5.41 -0.21 12.98
N VAL A 146 -5.29 -1.52 12.78
CA VAL A 146 -4.43 -2.09 11.74
C VAL A 146 -5.26 -2.89 10.74
N MET A 147 -4.99 -2.68 9.47
CA MET A 147 -5.59 -3.42 8.35
C MET A 147 -4.51 -4.19 7.61
N MET A 148 -4.84 -5.38 7.12
CA MET A 148 -3.93 -6.25 6.39
C MET A 148 -4.65 -7.08 5.35
N ARG A 149 -3.91 -7.58 4.37
CA ARG A 149 -4.38 -8.63 3.45
C ARG A 149 -4.05 -10.00 4.02
N LEU A 150 -5.03 -10.89 3.93
CA LEU A 150 -4.95 -12.28 4.40
C LEU A 150 -5.21 -13.25 3.24
N SER A 151 -4.48 -14.34 3.21
CA SER A 151 -4.78 -15.45 2.29
C SER A 151 -5.79 -16.38 2.94
N VAL A 152 -6.93 -16.65 2.27
CA VAL A 152 -7.98 -17.54 2.75
C VAL A 152 -8.52 -18.41 1.59
N ALA A 153 -8.93 -19.62 1.88
CA ALA A 153 -9.27 -20.61 0.85
C ALA A 153 -10.48 -20.25 -0.02
N ASN A 154 -11.48 -19.58 0.56
CA ASN A 154 -12.69 -19.18 -0.15
C ASN A 154 -12.59 -17.78 -0.80
N CYS A 155 -11.40 -17.21 -0.87
CA CYS A 155 -11.12 -15.91 -1.49
C CYS A 155 -9.86 -16.01 -2.37
N PRO A 156 -9.93 -16.72 -3.50
CA PRO A 156 -8.75 -17.29 -4.16
C PRO A 156 -7.84 -16.27 -4.87
N VAL A 157 -8.35 -15.13 -5.31
CA VAL A 157 -7.56 -14.26 -6.19
C VAL A 157 -6.68 -13.29 -5.39
N PHE A 158 -7.24 -12.55 -4.43
CA PHE A 158 -6.49 -11.55 -3.65
C PHE A 158 -6.63 -11.70 -2.12
N GLY A 159 -7.23 -12.81 -1.67
CA GLY A 159 -7.45 -13.04 -0.24
C GLY A 159 -8.58 -12.18 0.33
N ALA A 160 -8.58 -12.02 1.64
CA ALA A 160 -9.51 -11.19 2.38
C ALA A 160 -8.79 -10.00 2.98
N LEU A 161 -9.54 -8.98 3.40
CA LEU A 161 -9.01 -7.93 4.27
C LEU A 161 -9.30 -8.27 5.73
N GLY A 162 -8.29 -8.19 6.58
CA GLY A 162 -8.42 -8.24 8.03
C GLY A 162 -8.28 -6.85 8.63
N CYS A 163 -9.04 -6.57 9.67
CA CYS A 163 -8.90 -5.36 10.48
C CYS A 163 -8.89 -5.72 11.96
N ILE A 164 -7.99 -5.13 12.72
CA ILE A 164 -7.88 -5.27 14.18
C ILE A 164 -7.91 -3.88 14.79
N ASP A 165 -8.83 -3.68 15.72
CA ASP A 165 -8.84 -2.53 16.61
C ASP A 165 -7.87 -2.79 17.75
N LEU A 166 -6.85 -1.95 17.89
CA LEU A 166 -5.73 -2.17 18.81
C LEU A 166 -6.06 -1.82 20.27
N GLU A 167 -7.12 -1.06 20.49
CA GLU A 167 -7.56 -0.70 21.85
C GLU A 167 -8.49 -1.77 22.41
N THR A 168 -9.44 -2.25 21.60
CA THR A 168 -10.47 -3.19 22.03
C THR A 168 -10.15 -4.65 21.71
N GLY A 169 -9.17 -4.89 20.82
CA GLY A 169 -8.88 -6.22 20.30
C GLY A 169 -9.97 -6.77 19.36
N LYS A 170 -10.95 -5.94 18.97
CA LYS A 170 -12.02 -6.37 18.07
C LYS A 170 -11.46 -6.62 16.67
N THR A 171 -11.87 -7.73 16.08
CA THR A 171 -11.38 -8.18 14.78
C THR A 171 -12.51 -8.28 13.76
N HIS A 172 -12.21 -7.97 12.50
CA HIS A 172 -13.09 -8.15 11.35
C HIS A 172 -12.32 -8.79 10.20
N VAL A 173 -12.99 -9.63 9.41
CA VAL A 173 -12.49 -10.14 8.13
C VAL A 173 -13.53 -9.88 7.07
N ILE A 174 -13.09 -9.33 5.95
CA ILE A 174 -13.93 -8.95 4.82
C ILE A 174 -13.52 -9.85 3.64
N PRO A 175 -14.36 -10.84 3.29
CA PRO A 175 -14.05 -11.80 2.22
C PRO A 175 -14.30 -11.22 0.81
N ASP A 176 -14.93 -10.04 0.71
CA ASP A 176 -15.51 -9.51 -0.54
C ASP A 176 -14.52 -8.73 -1.42
N LYS A 177 -13.25 -9.09 -1.37
CA LYS A 177 -12.21 -8.72 -2.35
C LYS A 177 -12.04 -7.23 -2.70
N PRO A 178 -12.19 -6.24 -1.79
CA PRO A 178 -11.64 -4.93 -2.10
C PRO A 178 -10.11 -5.03 -2.17
N VAL A 179 -9.53 -4.41 -3.18
CA VAL A 179 -8.08 -4.45 -3.41
C VAL A 179 -7.49 -3.04 -3.33
N HIS A 180 -6.18 -2.96 -3.10
CA HIS A 180 -5.45 -1.69 -3.01
C HIS A 180 -6.05 -0.74 -1.98
N GLN A 181 -6.34 -1.30 -0.79
CA GLN A 181 -6.95 -0.58 0.31
C GLN A 181 -6.04 0.52 0.85
N LEU A 182 -6.64 1.64 1.22
CA LEU A 182 -6.03 2.77 1.93
C LEU A 182 -7.01 3.29 2.98
N TRP A 183 -6.54 3.71 4.13
CA TRP A 183 -7.40 4.38 5.08
C TRP A 183 -7.92 5.71 4.51
N PHE A 184 -9.21 5.93 4.62
CA PHE A 184 -9.86 7.17 4.22
C PHE A 184 -9.84 8.18 5.37
N ASP A 185 -10.12 7.70 6.55
CA ASP A 185 -10.06 8.37 7.85
C ASP A 185 -9.82 7.34 8.96
N ASP A 186 -10.01 7.71 10.22
CA ASP A 186 -9.79 6.79 11.36
C ASP A 186 -10.77 5.62 11.43
N ASP A 187 -11.91 5.73 10.79
CA ASP A 187 -13.02 4.78 10.93
C ASP A 187 -13.40 4.08 9.63
N THR A 188 -12.90 4.54 8.51
CA THR A 188 -13.25 3.97 7.20
C THR A 188 -12.03 3.84 6.30
N TYR A 189 -12.11 2.95 5.33
CA TYR A 189 -11.08 2.80 4.31
C TYR A 189 -11.69 2.94 2.90
N MET A 190 -10.86 3.26 1.93
CA MET A 190 -11.20 3.20 0.52
C MET A 190 -10.43 2.06 -0.14
N ALA A 191 -11.05 1.46 -1.13
CA ALA A 191 -10.47 0.38 -1.91
C ALA A 191 -11.14 0.31 -3.28
N THR A 192 -10.50 -0.40 -4.21
CA THR A 192 -11.13 -0.74 -5.47
C THR A 192 -11.95 -2.01 -5.30
N ARG A 193 -13.25 -1.93 -5.54
CA ARG A 193 -14.07 -3.13 -5.71
C ARG A 193 -13.96 -3.62 -7.14
N GLN A 194 -13.40 -4.82 -7.28
CA GLN A 194 -13.25 -5.48 -8.58
C GLN A 194 -14.31 -6.56 -8.75
N TYR A 195 -14.84 -6.64 -9.97
CA TYR A 195 -15.76 -7.70 -10.36
C TYR A 195 -15.06 -8.67 -11.30
N TYR A 196 -15.50 -9.92 -11.28
CA TYR A 196 -14.86 -11.00 -12.01
C TYR A 196 -15.89 -11.71 -12.87
N ASP A 197 -15.54 -11.95 -14.14
CA ASP A 197 -16.18 -12.97 -14.97
C ASP A 197 -15.25 -14.19 -15.03
N GLY A 198 -15.60 -15.21 -14.30
CA GLY A 198 -14.71 -16.36 -14.09
C GLY A 198 -13.39 -15.96 -13.42
N SER A 199 -12.27 -16.08 -14.14
CA SER A 199 -10.93 -15.70 -13.67
C SER A 199 -10.47 -14.31 -14.15
N LYS A 200 -11.28 -13.63 -14.98
CA LYS A 200 -10.92 -12.34 -15.56
C LYS A 200 -11.51 -11.20 -14.73
N ILE A 201 -10.71 -10.16 -14.53
CA ILE A 201 -11.19 -8.93 -13.93
C ILE A 201 -11.91 -8.10 -14.99
N GLU A 202 -13.14 -7.71 -14.69
CA GLU A 202 -13.88 -6.75 -15.48
C GLU A 202 -13.54 -5.33 -15.02
N MET A 203 -12.43 -4.78 -15.55
CA MET A 203 -11.95 -3.45 -15.12
C MET A 203 -12.98 -2.34 -15.32
N GLU A 204 -13.77 -2.40 -16.39
CA GLU A 204 -14.78 -1.38 -16.70
C GLU A 204 -15.89 -1.28 -15.65
N THR A 205 -16.12 -2.35 -14.90
CA THR A 205 -17.10 -2.39 -13.80
C THR A 205 -16.50 -2.09 -12.44
N SER A 206 -15.18 -2.03 -12.33
CA SER A 206 -14.52 -1.72 -11.06
C SER A 206 -14.86 -0.31 -10.59
N ARG A 207 -14.88 -0.11 -9.26
CA ARG A 207 -15.22 1.18 -8.65
C ARG A 207 -14.33 1.45 -7.45
N ILE A 208 -13.90 2.70 -7.32
CA ILE A 208 -13.29 3.20 -6.09
C ILE A 208 -14.41 3.43 -5.09
N GLN A 209 -14.39 2.73 -3.98
CA GLN A 209 -15.45 2.78 -2.98
C GLN A 209 -14.89 2.98 -1.57
N ARG A 210 -15.73 3.55 -0.69
CA ARG A 210 -15.46 3.72 0.73
C ARG A 210 -16.23 2.68 1.53
N PHE A 211 -15.57 2.12 2.54
CA PHE A 211 -16.10 1.02 3.34
C PHE A 211 -15.90 1.26 4.83
N THR A 212 -16.80 0.69 5.63
CA THR A 212 -16.55 0.49 7.06
C THR A 212 -15.53 -0.64 7.31
N PRO A 213 -14.90 -0.72 8.49
CA PRO A 213 -13.98 -1.83 8.83
C PRO A 213 -14.60 -3.23 8.74
N ASN A 214 -15.93 -3.37 8.76
CA ASN A 214 -16.66 -4.62 8.57
C ASN A 214 -17.14 -4.86 7.14
N GLY A 215 -16.73 -4.01 6.17
CA GLY A 215 -16.92 -4.25 4.74
C GLY A 215 -18.22 -3.71 4.16
N GLU A 216 -19.00 -2.95 4.92
CA GLU A 216 -20.17 -2.27 4.39
C GLU A 216 -19.74 -1.12 3.48
N CYS A 217 -20.21 -1.12 2.23
CA CYS A 217 -19.95 -0.03 1.29
C CYS A 217 -20.82 1.18 1.66
N ILE A 218 -20.17 2.28 1.96
CA ILE A 218 -20.83 3.54 2.36
C ILE A 218 -21.07 4.44 1.14
N GLU A 219 -20.08 4.48 0.22
CA GLU A 219 -20.03 5.50 -0.82
C GLU A 219 -19.20 5.01 -2.02
N THR A 220 -19.64 5.34 -3.24
CA THR A 220 -18.79 5.26 -4.42
C THR A 220 -18.05 6.59 -4.58
N LEU A 221 -16.74 6.53 -4.63
CA LEU A 221 -15.84 7.70 -4.68
C LEU A 221 -15.44 8.05 -6.11
N GLY A 222 -15.29 7.04 -6.95
CA GLY A 222 -14.82 7.18 -8.33
C GLY A 222 -15.12 5.97 -9.19
N GLY A 223 -14.74 6.03 -10.45
CA GLY A 223 -14.87 4.96 -11.44
C GLY A 223 -13.74 3.94 -11.35
N ILE A 224 -13.16 3.61 -12.51
CA ILE A 224 -12.09 2.63 -12.66
C ILE A 224 -10.85 3.06 -11.88
N GLY A 225 -10.27 2.15 -11.12
CA GLY A 225 -9.00 2.36 -10.45
C GLY A 225 -8.41 1.03 -10.00
N ASN A 226 -7.15 0.76 -10.34
CA ASN A 226 -6.40 -0.35 -9.77
C ASN A 226 -5.58 0.15 -8.57
N HIS A 227 -4.59 0.99 -8.80
CA HIS A 227 -3.94 1.75 -7.72
C HIS A 227 -4.67 3.07 -7.57
N ILE A 228 -4.97 3.46 -6.35
CA ILE A 228 -5.87 4.57 -6.06
C ILE A 228 -5.27 5.48 -5.00
N ASP A 229 -5.65 6.76 -5.06
CA ASP A 229 -5.39 7.72 -3.98
C ASP A 229 -6.49 8.79 -3.97
N GLY A 230 -6.62 9.49 -2.84
CA GLY A 230 -7.55 10.61 -2.66
C GLY A 230 -6.84 11.90 -2.31
N SER A 231 -7.34 13.02 -2.84
CA SER A 231 -6.85 14.35 -2.45
C SER A 231 -6.94 14.55 -0.93
N PRO A 232 -6.10 15.40 -0.34
CA PRO A 232 -6.09 15.61 1.11
C PRO A 232 -7.45 16.06 1.67
N ASP A 233 -8.20 16.85 0.90
CA ASP A 233 -9.54 17.30 1.24
C ASP A 233 -10.66 16.31 0.85
N ARG A 234 -10.28 15.17 0.23
CA ARG A 234 -11.20 14.12 -0.23
C ARG A 234 -12.24 14.59 -1.25
N SER A 235 -12.00 15.67 -1.99
CA SER A 235 -12.86 16.14 -3.06
C SER A 235 -12.58 15.48 -4.41
N TYR A 236 -11.36 14.97 -4.60
CA TYR A 236 -10.93 14.26 -5.81
C TYR A 236 -10.32 12.90 -5.48
N PHE A 237 -10.43 11.98 -6.46
CA PHE A 237 -9.82 10.64 -6.40
C PHE A 237 -9.12 10.34 -7.70
N VAL A 238 -7.99 9.68 -7.62
CA VAL A 238 -7.23 9.22 -8.77
C VAL A 238 -7.12 7.71 -8.76
N GLY A 239 -7.17 7.11 -9.94
CA GLY A 239 -6.95 5.68 -10.11
C GLY A 239 -6.30 5.38 -11.45
N ASP A 240 -5.52 4.32 -11.53
CA ASP A 240 -4.97 3.84 -12.80
C ASP A 240 -5.67 2.57 -13.31
N ARG A 241 -5.50 2.27 -14.59
CA ARG A 241 -5.95 1.03 -15.24
C ARG A 241 -4.78 0.10 -15.54
N ALA A 242 -3.80 0.04 -14.65
CA ALA A 242 -2.61 -0.79 -14.82
C ALA A 242 -2.93 -2.28 -14.66
N TYR A 243 -3.46 -2.92 -15.70
CA TYR A 243 -3.80 -4.33 -15.72
C TYR A 243 -3.45 -4.99 -17.06
N PRO A 244 -3.09 -6.29 -17.10
CA PRO A 244 -2.80 -6.99 -18.35
C PRO A 244 -3.91 -6.84 -19.38
N GLY A 245 -3.55 -6.43 -20.60
CA GLY A 245 -4.49 -6.27 -21.70
C GLY A 245 -5.17 -4.90 -21.78
N TYR A 246 -4.92 -4.00 -20.83
CA TYR A 246 -5.46 -2.64 -20.85
C TYR A 246 -4.34 -1.59 -20.96
N PRO A 247 -4.60 -0.43 -21.60
CA PRO A 247 -3.74 0.75 -21.46
C PRO A 247 -3.67 1.18 -20.00
N ALA A 248 -2.50 1.58 -19.54
CA ALA A 248 -2.33 2.04 -18.17
C ALA A 248 -2.66 3.54 -18.03
N ASP A 249 -3.87 3.91 -18.41
CA ASP A 249 -4.37 5.27 -18.24
C ASP A 249 -4.56 5.60 -16.75
N ILE A 250 -4.44 6.88 -16.44
CA ILE A 250 -4.71 7.44 -15.11
C ILE A 250 -5.96 8.32 -15.23
N PHE A 251 -6.90 8.12 -14.32
CA PHE A 251 -8.20 8.80 -14.31
C PHE A 251 -8.32 9.67 -13.07
N LEU A 252 -8.73 10.91 -13.25
CA LEU A 252 -9.10 11.82 -12.17
C LEU A 252 -10.62 11.90 -12.07
N TYR A 253 -11.16 11.73 -10.88
CA TYR A 253 -12.59 11.77 -10.58
C TYR A 253 -12.90 12.87 -9.56
N ARG A 254 -14.03 13.55 -9.71
CA ARG A 254 -14.64 14.27 -8.61
C ARG A 254 -15.37 13.28 -7.72
N ARG A 255 -15.38 13.51 -6.43
CA ARG A 255 -16.02 12.62 -5.45
C ARG A 255 -17.46 12.31 -5.84
N GLY A 256 -17.79 11.02 -5.86
CA GLY A 256 -19.12 10.51 -6.22
C GLY A 256 -19.38 10.35 -7.72
N GLU A 257 -18.48 10.86 -8.58
CA GLU A 257 -18.60 10.74 -10.04
C GLU A 257 -17.79 9.55 -10.55
N THR A 258 -18.42 8.69 -11.35
CA THR A 258 -17.74 7.53 -11.96
C THR A 258 -17.19 7.81 -13.36
N THR A 259 -17.57 8.94 -13.96
CA THR A 259 -16.97 9.45 -15.20
C THR A 259 -15.77 10.30 -14.85
N PRO A 260 -14.59 10.02 -15.42
CA PRO A 260 -13.41 10.82 -15.13
C PRO A 260 -13.56 12.24 -15.67
N ILE A 261 -13.14 13.23 -14.87
CA ILE A 261 -13.06 14.64 -15.31
C ILE A 261 -11.78 14.91 -16.12
N ALA A 262 -10.77 14.06 -15.95
CA ALA A 262 -9.56 14.07 -16.77
C ALA A 262 -9.01 12.65 -16.92
N THR A 263 -8.38 12.39 -18.05
CA THR A 263 -7.63 11.16 -18.34
C THR A 263 -6.25 11.56 -18.87
N PHE A 264 -5.21 10.97 -18.28
CA PHE A 264 -3.82 11.25 -18.66
C PHE A 264 -2.96 10.01 -18.46
N GLY A 265 -1.66 10.13 -18.74
CA GLY A 265 -0.77 8.99 -18.71
C GLY A 265 -0.67 8.28 -20.04
N GLY A 266 0.04 7.19 -20.10
CA GLY A 266 0.53 6.81 -21.39
C GLY A 266 -0.04 5.57 -22.01
N GLN A 267 -0.35 5.67 -23.27
CA GLN A 267 -0.57 4.52 -24.16
C GLN A 267 0.63 3.54 -24.18
N ASN A 268 1.82 4.01 -23.82
CA ASN A 268 3.05 3.22 -23.82
C ASN A 268 3.28 2.41 -22.53
N PHE A 269 2.49 2.61 -21.49
CA PHE A 269 2.62 1.87 -20.23
C PHE A 269 2.47 0.35 -20.41
N GLN A 270 1.68 -0.07 -21.38
CA GLN A 270 1.31 -1.48 -21.53
C GLN A 270 2.51 -2.40 -21.73
N ASN A 271 3.45 -2.02 -22.59
CA ASN A 271 4.64 -2.85 -22.87
C ASN A 271 5.74 -2.67 -21.83
N CYS A 272 5.95 -1.45 -21.36
CA CYS A 272 7.00 -1.15 -20.39
C CYS A 272 6.63 -1.58 -18.98
N THR A 273 5.40 -1.33 -18.54
CA THR A 273 4.92 -1.63 -17.18
C THR A 273 5.05 -3.12 -16.86
N TRP A 274 4.60 -3.99 -17.77
CA TRP A 274 4.64 -5.43 -17.52
C TRP A 274 6.04 -6.01 -17.58
N LYS A 275 6.91 -5.48 -18.43
CA LYS A 275 8.31 -5.92 -18.54
C LYS A 275 9.12 -5.50 -17.32
N LEU A 276 8.94 -4.26 -16.86
CA LEU A 276 9.60 -3.72 -15.68
C LEU A 276 8.85 -4.03 -14.38
N GLN A 277 7.61 -4.52 -14.48
CA GLN A 277 6.69 -4.70 -13.36
C GLN A 277 6.48 -3.41 -12.54
N ILE A 278 6.48 -2.27 -13.22
CA ILE A 278 6.25 -0.95 -12.61
C ILE A 278 4.90 -0.44 -13.09
N HIS A 279 4.07 -0.04 -12.14
CA HIS A 279 2.75 0.53 -12.38
C HIS A 279 2.79 2.05 -12.22
N PRO A 280 1.82 2.81 -12.79
CA PRO A 280 1.75 4.25 -12.62
C PRO A 280 1.71 4.68 -11.15
N ASN A 281 0.93 3.99 -10.33
CA ASN A 281 0.74 4.27 -8.89
C ASN A 281 0.51 5.77 -8.64
N PRO A 282 -0.56 6.37 -9.18
CA PRO A 282 -0.80 7.79 -9.03
C PRO A 282 -1.06 8.15 -7.57
N THR A 283 -0.49 9.25 -7.10
CA THR A 283 -0.66 9.72 -5.74
C THR A 283 -0.72 11.24 -5.68
N PHE A 284 -1.58 11.79 -4.83
CA PHE A 284 -1.68 13.23 -4.61
C PHE A 284 -0.50 13.77 -3.81
N SER A 285 -0.09 15.00 -4.13
CA SER A 285 0.75 15.76 -3.23
C SER A 285 0.00 16.10 -1.94
N ARG A 286 0.74 16.31 -0.85
CA ARG A 286 0.15 16.67 0.46
C ARG A 286 -0.63 17.99 0.44
N ASP A 287 -0.35 18.90 -0.48
CA ASP A 287 -1.08 20.15 -0.67
C ASP A 287 -2.23 20.02 -1.69
N GLY A 288 -2.44 18.83 -2.23
CA GLY A 288 -3.53 18.52 -3.17
C GLY A 288 -3.40 19.17 -4.55
N LYS A 289 -2.25 19.78 -4.89
CA LYS A 289 -2.09 20.53 -6.14
C LYS A 289 -1.56 19.69 -7.29
N ARG A 290 -0.96 18.53 -6.99
CA ARG A 290 -0.30 17.66 -7.98
C ARG A 290 -0.72 16.23 -7.83
N ILE A 291 -0.62 15.51 -8.94
CA ILE A 291 -0.67 14.05 -8.97
C ILE A 291 0.70 13.58 -9.48
N TYR A 292 1.42 12.84 -8.63
CA TYR A 292 2.68 12.18 -9.00
C TYR A 292 2.37 10.78 -9.54
N PHE A 293 3.18 10.32 -10.49
CA PHE A 293 3.05 8.98 -11.04
C PHE A 293 4.36 8.51 -11.68
N ASN A 294 4.50 7.21 -11.86
CA ASN A 294 5.60 6.62 -12.61
C ASN A 294 5.28 6.66 -14.11
N HIS A 295 6.23 7.14 -14.91
CA HIS A 295 6.12 7.18 -16.38
C HIS A 295 7.27 6.40 -17.03
N PRO A 296 7.00 5.31 -17.76
CA PRO A 296 8.02 4.59 -18.49
C PRO A 296 8.43 5.38 -19.74
N VAL A 297 9.70 5.77 -19.80
CA VAL A 297 10.28 6.49 -20.96
C VAL A 297 10.96 5.53 -21.96
N SER A 298 11.27 4.32 -21.53
CA SER A 298 11.76 3.23 -22.36
C SER A 298 11.51 1.88 -21.70
N GLU A 299 11.83 0.79 -22.38
CA GLU A 299 11.70 -0.58 -21.86
C GLU A 299 12.47 -0.82 -20.54
N ASN A 300 13.48 -0.02 -20.24
CA ASN A 300 14.37 -0.21 -19.09
C ASN A 300 14.47 1.04 -18.20
N ARG A 301 13.64 2.05 -18.43
CA ARG A 301 13.69 3.31 -17.69
C ARG A 301 12.31 3.83 -17.38
N THR A 302 12.10 4.13 -16.11
CA THR A 302 10.91 4.80 -15.59
C THR A 302 11.33 6.08 -14.88
N GLU A 303 10.57 7.14 -15.08
CA GLU A 303 10.76 8.43 -14.41
C GLU A 303 9.57 8.75 -13.51
N ALA A 304 9.83 9.42 -12.41
CA ALA A 304 8.80 10.03 -11.59
C ALA A 304 8.35 11.33 -12.28
N CYS A 305 7.07 11.43 -12.55
CA CYS A 305 6.44 12.57 -13.20
C CYS A 305 5.35 13.16 -12.30
N PHE A 306 4.89 14.35 -12.65
CA PHE A 306 3.69 14.92 -12.07
C PHE A 306 2.90 15.74 -13.08
N VAL A 307 1.61 15.95 -12.78
CA VAL A 307 0.74 16.91 -13.42
C VAL A 307 0.17 17.88 -12.37
N GLU A 308 0.00 19.14 -12.74
CA GLU A 308 -0.72 20.12 -11.91
C GLU A 308 -2.23 19.87 -12.07
N ILE A 309 -2.98 19.83 -10.97
CA ILE A 309 -4.43 19.59 -11.01
C ILE A 309 -5.15 20.72 -11.74
N ASP A 310 -4.73 21.97 -11.52
CA ASP A 310 -5.31 23.12 -12.22
C ASP A 310 -5.21 23.03 -13.73
N ASP A 311 -4.21 22.32 -14.27
CA ASP A 311 -4.08 22.10 -15.71
C ASP A 311 -5.03 21.02 -16.24
N LEU A 312 -5.43 20.09 -15.38
CA LEU A 312 -6.40 19.03 -15.71
C LEU A 312 -7.86 19.50 -15.61
N LEU A 313 -8.13 20.59 -14.87
CA LEU A 313 -9.48 21.12 -14.63
C LEU A 313 -9.87 22.26 -15.59
N LYS A 314 -9.00 22.63 -16.51
CA LYS A 314 -9.25 23.62 -17.60
C LYS A 314 -10.05 22.99 -18.71
#